data_f55043525c110e7bed430f4d85753721
#
_entry.id   f55043525c110e7bed430f4d85753721
#
_cell.length_a   1.000
_cell.length_b   1.000
_cell.length_c   1.000
_cell.angle_alpha   90.00
_cell.angle_beta   90.00
_cell.angle_gamma   90.00
#
_symmetry.space_group_name_H-M   'P 1'
#
loop_
_entity.id
_entity.type
_entity.pdbx_description
1 polymer ?
#
loop_
_entity_poly.entity_id
_entity_poly.type
_entity_poly.pdbx_seq_one_letter_code
_entity_poly.pdbx_strand_id
1 'polypeptide(L)'
;MGQVHTFLGLTVGVVLNSMEPDERRAAYNCDITYITNNELGFDYLRDNMVIYKNQLVQRGLNYAIVDEVDSVLIDEARTPLIISGQSGKSTRLYELCDVLARQLVKGEEKELSKMELLMKEEATESGDFVVNEKEKTVNLTEEGVAKVEKFFHIDNLADADNLDIQHNIILALRAHYLMFRDQDYVVKDDQVLIVDEFTGRIMPGRRYSDGLHQAIEAKEHVKVKRESRTLATITFQNFFNKYAKKAGMT
;
A
#
# COMPACT_ATOMS: atom_id res chain seq x y z
N MET A 1 28.63 5.73 30.47
CA MET A 1 27.45 6.52 30.90
C MET A 1 26.61 5.73 31.92
N GLY A 2 26.21 4.48 31.70
CA GLY A 2 25.39 3.71 32.64
C GLY A 2 25.94 3.67 34.08
N GLN A 3 27.22 3.43 34.26
CA GLN A 3 27.87 3.39 35.62
C GLN A 3 27.71 4.72 36.38
N VAL A 4 27.79 5.86 35.69
CA VAL A 4 27.63 7.18 36.31
C VAL A 4 26.18 7.38 36.81
N HIS A 5 25.20 7.03 36.00
CA HIS A 5 23.80 7.12 36.39
C HIS A 5 23.46 6.16 37.55
N THR A 6 23.98 4.93 37.48
CA THR A 6 23.79 3.95 38.58
C THR A 6 24.43 4.44 39.88
N PHE A 7 25.62 5.06 39.82
CA PHE A 7 26.26 5.68 40.99
C PHE A 7 25.38 6.78 41.61
N LEU A 8 24.60 7.50 40.76
CA LEU A 8 23.64 8.53 41.21
C LEU A 8 22.29 7.94 41.68
N GLY A 9 22.19 6.60 41.76
CA GLY A 9 20.96 5.93 42.21
C GLY A 9 19.86 5.76 41.16
N LEU A 10 20.17 6.00 39.87
CA LEU A 10 19.21 5.87 38.78
C LEU A 10 19.33 4.49 38.11
N THR A 11 18.21 3.94 37.69
CA THR A 11 18.16 2.73 36.87
C THR A 11 18.35 3.08 35.39
N VAL A 12 19.11 2.21 34.68
CA VAL A 12 19.44 2.43 33.25
C VAL A 12 19.06 1.22 32.43
N GLY A 13 18.24 1.43 31.40
CA GLY A 13 17.87 0.45 30.41
C GLY A 13 18.50 0.76 29.05
N VAL A 14 18.74 -0.28 28.26
CA VAL A 14 19.15 -0.19 26.85
C VAL A 14 18.20 -1.04 26.04
N VAL A 15 17.66 -0.49 24.96
CA VAL A 15 16.81 -1.24 24.03
C VAL A 15 17.58 -1.51 22.75
N LEU A 16 17.65 -2.78 22.39
CA LEU A 16 18.32 -3.28 21.18
C LEU A 16 17.31 -3.95 20.25
N ASN A 17 17.65 -4.00 18.97
CA ASN A 17 16.78 -4.60 17.94
C ASN A 17 16.42 -6.08 18.23
N SER A 18 17.35 -6.85 18.79
CA SER A 18 17.17 -8.28 19.08
C SER A 18 16.33 -8.60 20.31
N MET A 19 15.88 -7.58 21.08
CA MET A 19 15.17 -7.78 22.34
C MET A 19 13.70 -8.11 22.12
N GLU A 20 13.19 -9.05 22.92
CA GLU A 20 11.78 -9.40 22.98
C GLU A 20 10.93 -8.31 23.68
N PRO A 21 9.60 -8.27 23.47
CA PRO A 21 8.74 -7.22 24.03
C PRO A 21 8.82 -7.06 25.55
N ASP A 22 8.96 -8.15 26.30
CA ASP A 22 9.05 -8.10 27.76
C ASP A 22 10.38 -7.50 28.24
N GLU A 23 11.47 -7.81 27.55
CA GLU A 23 12.79 -7.22 27.81
C GLU A 23 12.79 -5.71 27.48
N ARG A 24 12.17 -5.33 26.35
CA ARG A 24 11.98 -3.92 25.97
C ARG A 24 11.17 -3.16 27.04
N ARG A 25 10.08 -3.75 27.51
CA ARG A 25 9.23 -3.18 28.56
C ARG A 25 10.03 -2.95 29.85
N ALA A 26 10.84 -3.93 30.26
CA ALA A 26 11.71 -3.77 31.42
C ALA A 26 12.71 -2.61 31.25
N ALA A 27 13.33 -2.49 30.07
CA ALA A 27 14.26 -1.42 29.77
C ALA A 27 13.57 -0.03 29.72
N TYR A 28 12.36 0.07 29.16
CA TYR A 28 11.59 1.31 29.16
C TYR A 28 11.10 1.73 30.56
N ASN A 29 10.97 0.80 31.49
CA ASN A 29 10.57 1.11 32.88
C ASN A 29 11.73 1.61 33.74
N CYS A 30 12.97 1.61 33.24
CA CYS A 30 14.09 2.25 33.93
C CYS A 30 13.96 3.79 33.93
N ASP A 31 14.64 4.46 34.86
CA ASP A 31 14.65 5.93 34.94
C ASP A 31 15.21 6.56 33.68
N ILE A 32 16.25 5.96 33.10
CA ILE A 32 16.89 6.37 31.85
C ILE A 32 16.90 5.19 30.88
N THR A 33 16.45 5.42 29.65
CA THR A 33 16.48 4.43 28.58
C THR A 33 17.33 4.95 27.42
N TYR A 34 18.34 4.19 27.01
CA TYR A 34 19.12 4.41 25.79
C TYR A 34 18.56 3.56 24.66
N ILE A 35 18.30 4.19 23.53
CA ILE A 35 17.72 3.53 22.36
C ILE A 35 18.03 4.35 21.11
N THR A 36 18.08 3.71 19.94
CA THR A 36 18.17 4.42 18.68
C THR A 36 16.83 5.06 18.29
N ASN A 37 16.86 6.17 17.57
CA ASN A 37 15.69 6.88 17.09
C ASN A 37 14.74 5.98 16.29
N ASN A 38 15.29 5.12 15.42
CA ASN A 38 14.53 4.17 14.62
C ASN A 38 13.77 3.15 15.49
N GLU A 39 14.47 2.46 16.41
CA GLU A 39 13.84 1.47 17.29
C GLU A 39 12.77 2.10 18.17
N LEU A 40 13.03 3.30 18.69
CA LEU A 40 12.08 4.05 19.51
C LEU A 40 10.81 4.40 18.72
N GLY A 41 10.95 4.85 17.49
CA GLY A 41 9.81 5.17 16.63
C GLY A 41 9.04 3.94 16.15
N PHE A 42 9.73 2.82 15.87
CA PHE A 42 9.06 1.56 15.53
C PHE A 42 8.33 0.96 16.73
N ASP A 43 8.88 1.05 17.94
CA ASP A 43 8.17 0.61 19.15
C ASP A 43 6.90 1.44 19.37
N TYR A 44 6.98 2.76 19.13
CA TYR A 44 5.79 3.61 19.18
C TYR A 44 4.73 3.18 18.16
N LEU A 45 5.11 2.88 16.93
CA LEU A 45 4.16 2.41 15.92
C LEU A 45 3.56 1.06 16.31
N ARG A 46 4.37 0.12 16.82
CA ARG A 46 3.89 -1.19 17.30
C ARG A 46 2.92 -1.04 18.46
N ASP A 47 3.22 -0.18 19.42
CA ASP A 47 2.36 0.10 20.58
C ASP A 47 0.99 0.69 20.17
N ASN A 48 0.94 1.46 19.06
CA ASN A 48 -0.33 1.99 18.54
C ASN A 48 -1.14 0.95 17.72
N MET A 49 -0.58 -0.23 17.48
CA MET A 49 -1.24 -1.32 16.76
C MET A 49 -1.76 -2.42 17.70
N VAL A 50 -1.36 -2.44 18.98
CA VAL A 50 -1.80 -3.44 19.95
C VAL A 50 -3.25 -3.18 20.39
N ILE A 51 -3.95 -4.27 20.74
CA ILE A 51 -5.35 -4.20 21.17
C ILE A 51 -5.45 -4.04 22.70
N TYR A 52 -4.52 -4.66 23.44
CA TYR A 52 -4.57 -4.67 24.89
C TYR A 52 -3.46 -3.84 25.52
N LYS A 53 -3.78 -3.09 26.57
CA LYS A 53 -2.84 -2.20 27.28
C LYS A 53 -1.61 -2.94 27.84
N ASN A 54 -1.73 -4.18 28.23
CA ASN A 54 -0.62 -5.00 28.73
C ASN A 54 0.40 -5.38 27.64
N GLN A 55 0.06 -5.18 26.37
CA GLN A 55 0.98 -5.41 25.24
C GLN A 55 1.89 -4.21 24.94
N LEU A 56 1.58 -3.04 25.49
CA LEU A 56 2.41 -1.85 25.33
C LEU A 56 3.80 -2.08 25.94
N VAL A 57 4.83 -1.66 25.22
CA VAL A 57 6.22 -1.76 25.70
C VAL A 57 6.74 -0.42 26.21
N GLN A 58 6.32 0.71 25.61
CA GLN A 58 6.77 2.02 25.99
C GLN A 58 6.02 2.56 27.23
N ARG A 59 6.71 3.40 27.99
CA ARG A 59 6.10 4.25 29.00
C ARG A 59 5.64 5.58 28.41
N GLY A 60 5.08 6.47 29.25
CA GLY A 60 4.69 7.82 28.84
C GLY A 60 5.88 8.63 28.28
N LEU A 61 5.60 9.44 27.25
CA LEU A 61 6.59 10.27 26.54
C LEU A 61 6.85 11.58 27.32
N ASN A 62 7.69 11.51 28.34
CA ASN A 62 7.95 12.64 29.24
C ASN A 62 9.10 13.52 28.75
N TYR A 63 10.32 12.98 28.66
CA TYR A 63 11.51 13.73 28.30
C TYR A 63 12.38 12.93 27.33
N ALA A 64 12.80 13.57 26.24
CA ALA A 64 13.75 13.01 25.28
C ALA A 64 14.97 13.91 25.14
N ILE A 65 16.15 13.30 25.13
CA ILE A 65 17.41 13.93 24.71
C ILE A 65 17.78 13.27 23.38
N VAL A 66 17.79 14.05 22.31
CA VAL A 66 18.07 13.58 20.95
C VAL A 66 19.51 13.94 20.63
N ASP A 67 20.33 12.90 20.43
CA ASP A 67 21.70 13.05 19.95
C ASP A 67 21.68 13.22 18.42
N GLU A 68 22.65 13.95 17.86
CA GLU A 68 22.69 14.33 16.44
C GLU A 68 21.35 14.92 15.98
N VAL A 69 20.82 15.87 16.75
CA VAL A 69 19.47 16.42 16.56
C VAL A 69 19.26 17.11 15.20
N ASP A 70 20.31 17.65 14.61
CA ASP A 70 20.35 18.24 13.28
C ASP A 70 20.05 17.17 12.21
N SER A 71 20.67 16.00 12.28
CA SER A 71 20.36 14.90 11.37
C SER A 71 18.94 14.40 11.58
N VAL A 72 18.53 14.13 12.81
CA VAL A 72 17.24 13.47 13.12
C VAL A 72 16.03 14.39 12.92
N LEU A 73 16.13 15.68 13.35
CA LEU A 73 14.98 16.59 13.37
C LEU A 73 15.04 17.72 12.33
N ILE A 74 16.08 17.78 11.51
CA ILE A 74 16.19 18.70 10.37
C ILE A 74 16.28 17.88 9.08
N ASP A 75 17.35 17.12 8.87
CA ASP A 75 17.59 16.42 7.60
C ASP A 75 16.57 15.30 7.36
N GLU A 76 16.33 14.45 8.37
CA GLU A 76 15.41 13.31 8.28
C GLU A 76 14.03 13.59 8.93
N ALA A 77 13.75 14.82 9.33
CA ALA A 77 12.55 15.18 10.09
C ALA A 77 11.24 14.69 9.44
N ARG A 78 11.16 14.73 8.12
CA ARG A 78 10.00 14.35 7.31
C ARG A 78 10.05 12.93 6.78
N THR A 79 11.15 12.22 6.97
CA THR A 79 11.28 10.81 6.57
C THR A 79 10.35 9.96 7.42
N PRO A 80 9.39 9.24 6.83
CA PRO A 80 8.44 8.45 7.60
C PRO A 80 9.03 7.11 7.99
N LEU A 81 8.82 6.70 9.23
CA LEU A 81 8.88 5.31 9.65
C LEU A 81 7.59 4.64 9.24
N ILE A 82 7.67 3.48 8.59
CA ILE A 82 6.51 2.79 8.01
C ILE A 82 6.51 1.34 8.45
N ILE A 83 5.39 0.88 9.00
CA ILE A 83 5.10 -0.54 9.18
C ILE A 83 4.12 -0.95 8.10
N SER A 84 4.52 -1.91 7.28
CA SER A 84 3.70 -2.49 6.22
C SER A 84 3.33 -3.92 6.57
N GLY A 85 2.09 -4.31 6.26
CA GLY A 85 1.59 -5.66 6.35
C GLY A 85 1.10 -6.16 5.01
N GLN A 86 1.01 -7.48 4.85
CA GLN A 86 0.41 -8.05 3.66
C GLN A 86 -1.11 -7.88 3.72
N SER A 87 -1.71 -7.46 2.61
CA SER A 87 -3.16 -7.48 2.46
C SER A 87 -3.66 -8.92 2.57
N GLY A 88 -4.72 -9.14 3.37
CA GLY A 88 -5.37 -10.45 3.50
C GLY A 88 -6.15 -10.90 2.27
N LYS A 89 -6.23 -10.06 1.21
CA LYS A 89 -6.99 -10.36 -0.01
C LYS A 89 -6.34 -11.53 -0.77
N SER A 90 -7.19 -12.42 -1.28
CA SER A 90 -6.77 -13.58 -2.06
C SER A 90 -6.21 -13.14 -3.42
N THR A 91 -5.04 -13.64 -3.78
CA THR A 91 -4.46 -13.43 -5.12
C THR A 91 -5.21 -14.17 -6.22
N ARG A 92 -5.99 -15.20 -5.85
CA ARG A 92 -6.77 -16.04 -6.77
C ARG A 92 -7.82 -15.24 -7.55
N LEU A 93 -8.36 -14.18 -6.98
CA LEU A 93 -9.36 -13.35 -7.67
C LEU A 93 -8.76 -12.65 -8.89
N TYR A 94 -7.49 -12.22 -8.85
CA TYR A 94 -6.81 -11.64 -10.01
C TYR A 94 -6.66 -12.63 -11.15
N GLU A 95 -6.32 -13.90 -10.85
CA GLU A 95 -6.20 -14.96 -11.86
C GLU A 95 -7.56 -15.28 -12.49
N LEU A 96 -8.63 -15.35 -11.70
CA LEU A 96 -9.98 -15.59 -12.20
C LEU A 96 -10.47 -14.44 -13.08
N CYS A 97 -10.21 -13.21 -12.68
CA CYS A 97 -10.55 -12.03 -13.47
C CYS A 97 -9.75 -11.96 -14.78
N ASP A 98 -8.48 -12.40 -14.79
CA ASP A 98 -7.67 -12.50 -16.01
C ASP A 98 -8.29 -13.50 -17.00
N VAL A 99 -8.68 -14.68 -16.53
CA VAL A 99 -9.34 -15.70 -17.36
C VAL A 99 -10.63 -15.15 -17.98
N LEU A 100 -11.45 -14.45 -17.21
CA LEU A 100 -12.68 -13.84 -17.71
C LEU A 100 -12.39 -12.69 -18.69
N ALA A 101 -11.45 -11.82 -18.38
CA ALA A 101 -11.08 -10.67 -19.23
C ALA A 101 -10.68 -11.08 -20.65
N ARG A 102 -10.06 -12.26 -20.80
CA ARG A 102 -9.72 -12.85 -22.12
C ARG A 102 -10.92 -13.36 -22.91
N GLN A 103 -12.05 -13.61 -22.25
CA GLN A 103 -13.27 -14.11 -22.89
C GLN A 103 -14.23 -12.96 -23.26
N LEU A 104 -14.05 -11.79 -22.66
CA LEU A 104 -14.87 -10.62 -22.94
C LEU A 104 -14.45 -9.96 -24.26
N VAL A 105 -15.43 -9.45 -24.99
CA VAL A 105 -15.26 -8.85 -26.32
C VAL A 105 -15.24 -7.32 -26.18
N LYS A 106 -14.15 -6.70 -26.67
CA LYS A 106 -14.06 -5.22 -26.73
C LYS A 106 -15.11 -4.67 -27.68
N GLY A 107 -15.91 -3.74 -27.22
CA GLY A 107 -16.84 -2.97 -28.01
C GLY A 107 -16.23 -1.65 -28.51
N GLU A 108 -16.97 -0.99 -29.38
CA GLU A 108 -16.62 0.34 -29.89
C GLU A 108 -17.54 1.38 -29.24
N GLU A 109 -16.93 2.45 -28.71
CA GLU A 109 -17.66 3.64 -28.30
C GLU A 109 -18.13 4.37 -29.55
N LYS A 110 -19.42 4.35 -29.85
CA LYS A 110 -19.97 5.22 -30.90
C LYS A 110 -19.96 6.65 -30.41
N GLU A 111 -19.10 7.48 -31.00
CA GLU A 111 -19.24 8.93 -30.85
C GLU A 111 -20.64 9.33 -31.42
N LEU A 112 -21.57 9.61 -30.52
CA LEU A 112 -22.86 10.16 -30.90
C LEU A 112 -22.67 11.49 -31.65
N SER A 113 -23.21 11.59 -32.84
CA SER A 113 -23.25 12.86 -33.55
C SER A 113 -24.06 13.89 -32.73
N LYS A 114 -23.75 15.18 -32.89
CA LYS A 114 -24.50 16.26 -32.19
C LYS A 114 -26.01 16.15 -32.36
N MET A 115 -26.49 15.46 -33.38
CA MET A 115 -27.91 15.30 -33.71
C MET A 115 -28.54 14.15 -32.89
N GLU A 116 -27.79 13.06 -32.65
CA GLU A 116 -28.21 11.92 -31.82
C GLU A 116 -28.23 12.29 -30.33
N LEU A 117 -27.28 13.14 -29.89
CA LEU A 117 -27.29 13.75 -28.54
C LEU A 117 -28.55 14.61 -28.26
N LEU A 118 -29.08 15.28 -29.28
CA LEU A 118 -30.30 16.08 -29.18
C LEU A 118 -31.59 15.22 -29.15
N MET A 119 -31.55 14.02 -29.73
CA MET A 119 -32.68 13.09 -29.75
C MET A 119 -32.73 12.17 -28.52
N LYS A 120 -31.79 12.28 -27.56
CA LYS A 120 -31.68 11.39 -26.39
C LYS A 120 -31.65 9.89 -26.76
N GLU A 121 -31.12 9.54 -27.92
CA GLU A 121 -30.86 8.16 -28.24
C GLU A 121 -29.70 7.70 -27.35
N GLU A 122 -29.94 6.64 -26.57
CA GLU A 122 -28.89 5.97 -25.77
C GLU A 122 -27.87 5.37 -26.74
N ALA A 123 -26.60 5.72 -26.54
CA ALA A 123 -25.52 5.11 -27.30
C ALA A 123 -25.58 3.60 -27.09
N THR A 124 -25.94 2.86 -28.13
CA THR A 124 -25.87 1.39 -28.10
C THR A 124 -24.40 1.00 -28.09
N GLU A 125 -23.90 0.79 -26.88
CA GLU A 125 -22.57 0.22 -26.69
C GLU A 125 -22.59 -1.22 -27.21
N SER A 126 -21.76 -1.51 -28.21
CA SER A 126 -21.62 -2.87 -28.71
C SER A 126 -20.48 -3.57 -27.97
N GLY A 127 -20.64 -4.88 -27.68
CA GLY A 127 -19.62 -5.66 -26.96
C GLY A 127 -19.79 -5.66 -25.45
N ASP A 128 -18.84 -6.25 -24.74
CA ASP A 128 -18.93 -6.48 -23.30
C ASP A 128 -18.30 -5.34 -22.47
N PHE A 129 -17.41 -4.58 -23.07
CA PHE A 129 -16.76 -3.43 -22.44
C PHE A 129 -16.24 -2.44 -23.47
N VAL A 130 -16.09 -1.20 -23.05
CA VAL A 130 -15.55 -0.10 -23.86
C VAL A 130 -14.29 0.45 -23.23
N VAL A 131 -13.28 0.76 -24.06
CA VAL A 131 -11.98 1.30 -23.62
C VAL A 131 -11.84 2.73 -24.11
N ASN A 132 -11.68 3.67 -23.19
CA ASN A 132 -11.32 5.04 -23.50
C ASN A 132 -9.80 5.23 -23.31
N GLU A 133 -9.06 5.23 -24.41
CA GLU A 133 -7.60 5.34 -24.40
C GLU A 133 -7.10 6.71 -23.94
N LYS A 134 -7.88 7.78 -24.20
CA LYS A 134 -7.53 9.15 -23.81
C LYS A 134 -7.62 9.34 -22.30
N GLU A 135 -8.65 8.79 -21.67
CA GLU A 135 -8.90 8.88 -20.24
C GLU A 135 -8.27 7.71 -19.46
N LYS A 136 -7.71 6.71 -20.16
CA LYS A 136 -7.16 5.47 -19.59
C LYS A 136 -8.18 4.74 -18.71
N THR A 137 -9.45 4.73 -19.12
CA THR A 137 -10.57 4.08 -18.41
C THR A 137 -11.14 2.92 -19.20
N VAL A 138 -11.75 1.97 -18.48
CA VAL A 138 -12.49 0.85 -19.05
C VAL A 138 -13.82 0.76 -18.32
N ASN A 139 -14.91 0.66 -19.08
CA ASN A 139 -16.26 0.52 -18.56
C ASN A 139 -16.90 -0.76 -19.10
N LEU A 140 -17.58 -1.50 -18.23
CA LEU A 140 -18.39 -2.66 -18.64
C LEU A 140 -19.73 -2.16 -19.21
N THR A 141 -20.20 -2.82 -20.27
CA THR A 141 -21.56 -2.65 -20.77
C THR A 141 -22.53 -3.53 -19.97
N GLU A 142 -23.85 -3.39 -20.20
CA GLU A 142 -24.84 -4.26 -19.57
C GLU A 142 -24.60 -5.74 -19.92
N GLU A 143 -24.21 -6.05 -21.17
CA GLU A 143 -23.86 -7.41 -21.58
C GLU A 143 -22.61 -7.93 -20.86
N GLY A 144 -21.61 -7.07 -20.68
CA GLY A 144 -20.41 -7.39 -19.93
C GLY A 144 -20.70 -7.66 -18.45
N VAL A 145 -21.51 -6.84 -17.82
CA VAL A 145 -21.97 -7.06 -16.43
C VAL A 145 -22.66 -8.41 -16.30
N ALA A 146 -23.61 -8.73 -17.18
CA ALA A 146 -24.33 -10.01 -17.15
C ALA A 146 -23.39 -11.22 -17.29
N LYS A 147 -22.34 -11.11 -18.12
CA LYS A 147 -21.33 -12.17 -18.27
C LYS A 147 -20.47 -12.32 -17.00
N VAL A 148 -20.09 -11.22 -16.36
CA VAL A 148 -19.34 -11.23 -15.09
C VAL A 148 -20.17 -11.88 -13.99
N GLU A 149 -21.43 -11.49 -13.83
CA GLU A 149 -22.37 -12.04 -12.86
C GLU A 149 -22.56 -13.55 -13.05
N LYS A 150 -22.74 -13.98 -14.29
CA LYS A 150 -22.85 -15.40 -14.63
C LYS A 150 -21.59 -16.20 -14.32
N PHE A 151 -20.40 -15.64 -14.60
CA PHE A 151 -19.11 -16.31 -14.36
C PHE A 151 -18.83 -16.50 -12.87
N PHE A 152 -19.12 -15.49 -12.06
CA PHE A 152 -18.89 -15.51 -10.61
C PHE A 152 -20.07 -16.08 -9.81
N HIS A 153 -21.19 -16.42 -10.47
CA HIS A 153 -22.44 -16.89 -9.85
C HIS A 153 -22.97 -15.91 -8.80
N ILE A 154 -23.03 -14.63 -9.13
CA ILE A 154 -23.56 -13.56 -8.31
C ILE A 154 -24.80 -12.95 -8.95
N ASP A 155 -25.72 -12.43 -8.13
CA ASP A 155 -27.00 -11.88 -8.61
C ASP A 155 -26.86 -10.43 -9.09
N ASN A 156 -25.98 -9.64 -8.47
CA ASN A 156 -25.79 -8.22 -8.80
C ASN A 156 -24.34 -7.79 -8.54
N LEU A 157 -23.64 -7.36 -9.60
CA LEU A 157 -22.25 -6.92 -9.52
C LEU A 157 -22.09 -5.60 -8.73
N ALA A 158 -23.15 -4.77 -8.67
CA ALA A 158 -23.12 -3.48 -7.98
C ALA A 158 -23.31 -3.59 -6.46
N ASP A 159 -23.60 -4.77 -5.92
CA ASP A 159 -23.76 -4.97 -4.48
C ASP A 159 -22.42 -4.75 -3.74
N ALA A 160 -22.53 -4.24 -2.51
CA ALA A 160 -21.36 -3.93 -1.68
C ALA A 160 -20.41 -5.13 -1.47
N ASP A 161 -20.95 -6.34 -1.39
CA ASP A 161 -20.19 -7.58 -1.23
C ASP A 161 -19.42 -7.98 -2.50
N ASN A 162 -19.81 -7.46 -3.66
CA ASN A 162 -19.24 -7.78 -4.97
C ASN A 162 -18.30 -6.69 -5.52
N LEU A 163 -18.09 -5.58 -4.79
CA LEU A 163 -17.22 -4.48 -5.22
C LEU A 163 -15.78 -4.92 -5.52
N ASP A 164 -15.27 -5.89 -4.79
CA ASP A 164 -13.93 -6.45 -5.06
C ASP A 164 -13.89 -7.16 -6.43
N ILE A 165 -14.95 -7.87 -6.84
CA ILE A 165 -15.05 -8.51 -8.15
C ILE A 165 -15.12 -7.46 -9.25
N GLN A 166 -16.00 -6.46 -9.08
CA GLN A 166 -16.14 -5.35 -10.02
C GLN A 166 -14.81 -4.62 -10.23
N HIS A 167 -14.12 -4.29 -9.13
CA HIS A 167 -12.84 -3.63 -9.19
C HIS A 167 -11.78 -4.47 -9.91
N ASN A 168 -11.66 -5.74 -9.56
CA ASN A 168 -10.63 -6.61 -10.12
C ASN A 168 -10.86 -6.94 -11.60
N ILE A 169 -12.12 -7.07 -12.07
CA ILE A 169 -12.38 -7.26 -13.50
C ILE A 169 -12.02 -6.02 -14.33
N ILE A 170 -12.31 -4.82 -13.82
CA ILE A 170 -11.89 -3.57 -14.45
C ILE A 170 -10.36 -3.48 -14.51
N LEU A 171 -9.65 -3.85 -13.44
CA LEU A 171 -8.19 -3.89 -13.43
C LEU A 171 -7.62 -4.90 -14.42
N ALA A 172 -8.22 -6.09 -14.54
CA ALA A 172 -7.81 -7.11 -15.52
C ALA A 172 -7.98 -6.57 -16.94
N LEU A 173 -9.10 -5.94 -17.26
CA LEU A 173 -9.33 -5.32 -18.57
C LEU A 173 -8.34 -4.15 -18.83
N ARG A 174 -8.08 -3.30 -17.84
CA ARG A 174 -7.05 -2.26 -17.94
C ARG A 174 -5.67 -2.84 -18.20
N ALA A 175 -5.30 -3.92 -17.52
CA ALA A 175 -4.02 -4.60 -17.71
C ALA A 175 -3.88 -5.14 -19.14
N HIS A 176 -4.96 -5.66 -19.75
CA HIS A 176 -4.94 -6.20 -21.10
C HIS A 176 -4.93 -5.13 -22.19
N TYR A 177 -5.69 -4.06 -22.03
CA TYR A 177 -5.98 -3.11 -23.10
C TYR A 177 -5.32 -1.75 -22.96
N LEU A 178 -4.80 -1.39 -21.78
CA LEU A 178 -4.17 -0.09 -21.51
C LEU A 178 -2.73 -0.21 -20.97
N MET A 179 -2.23 -1.45 -20.74
CA MET A 179 -0.88 -1.68 -20.24
C MET A 179 -0.14 -2.62 -21.19
N PHE A 180 0.91 -2.12 -21.81
CA PHE A 180 1.63 -2.85 -22.86
C PHE A 180 3.01 -3.29 -22.38
N ARG A 181 3.31 -4.56 -22.63
CA ARG A 181 4.63 -5.11 -22.38
C ARG A 181 5.66 -4.43 -23.27
N ASP A 182 6.86 -4.22 -22.73
CA ASP A 182 8.00 -3.55 -23.37
C ASP A 182 7.79 -2.03 -23.62
N GLN A 183 6.67 -1.47 -23.15
CA GLN A 183 6.38 -0.02 -23.10
C GLN A 183 6.16 0.44 -21.65
N ASP A 184 5.11 -0.06 -21.00
CA ASP A 184 4.76 0.33 -19.63
C ASP A 184 5.49 -0.52 -18.58
N TYR A 185 5.82 -1.77 -18.94
CA TYR A 185 6.51 -2.71 -18.05
C TYR A 185 7.29 -3.76 -18.86
N VAL A 186 8.23 -4.42 -18.18
CA VAL A 186 8.94 -5.61 -18.68
C VAL A 186 8.77 -6.76 -17.71
N VAL A 187 8.91 -8.00 -18.22
CA VAL A 187 8.90 -9.21 -17.39
C VAL A 187 10.32 -9.76 -17.34
N LYS A 188 10.88 -9.85 -16.14
CA LYS A 188 12.22 -10.38 -15.90
C LYS A 188 12.24 -11.16 -14.58
N ASP A 189 12.89 -12.32 -14.57
CA ASP A 189 13.06 -13.16 -13.38
C ASP A 189 11.74 -13.45 -12.64
N ASP A 190 10.70 -13.81 -13.41
CA ASP A 190 9.33 -14.07 -12.92
C ASP A 190 8.72 -12.87 -12.17
N GLN A 191 9.08 -11.66 -12.57
CA GLN A 191 8.59 -10.42 -11.97
C GLN A 191 8.24 -9.39 -13.04
N VAL A 192 7.16 -8.63 -12.79
CA VAL A 192 6.81 -7.44 -13.55
C VAL A 192 7.58 -6.25 -13.00
N LEU A 193 8.30 -5.53 -13.86
CA LEU A 193 9.07 -4.34 -13.53
C LEU A 193 8.55 -3.16 -14.34
N ILE A 194 8.25 -2.05 -13.67
CA ILE A 194 7.74 -0.84 -14.32
C ILE A 194 8.84 -0.19 -15.16
N VAL A 195 8.47 0.30 -16.34
CA VAL A 195 9.30 1.15 -17.19
C VAL A 195 8.80 2.58 -17.06
N ASP A 196 9.71 3.51 -16.83
CA ASP A 196 9.41 4.94 -16.79
C ASP A 196 9.09 5.47 -18.19
N GLU A 197 7.92 6.05 -18.36
CA GLU A 197 7.40 6.52 -19.66
C GLU A 197 8.31 7.57 -20.31
N PHE A 198 9.00 8.40 -19.52
CA PHE A 198 9.81 9.49 -20.03
C PHE A 198 11.27 9.09 -20.30
N THR A 199 11.83 8.25 -19.47
CA THR A 199 13.25 7.89 -19.53
C THR A 199 13.50 6.51 -20.12
N GLY A 200 12.46 5.66 -20.23
CA GLY A 200 12.58 4.27 -20.65
C GLY A 200 13.36 3.38 -19.67
N ARG A 201 13.61 3.87 -18.45
CA ARG A 201 14.38 3.14 -17.44
C ARG A 201 13.49 2.22 -16.61
N ILE A 202 14.00 1.04 -16.32
CA ILE A 202 13.36 0.12 -15.38
C ILE A 202 13.45 0.73 -13.98
N MET A 203 12.32 0.73 -13.26
CA MET A 203 12.18 1.21 -11.89
C MET A 203 12.07 0.06 -10.90
N PRO A 204 13.20 -0.48 -10.37
CA PRO A 204 13.17 -1.59 -9.43
C PRO A 204 12.45 -1.20 -8.14
N GLY A 205 11.66 -2.12 -7.59
CA GLY A 205 10.97 -1.92 -6.33
C GLY A 205 9.71 -1.06 -6.38
N ARG A 206 9.41 -0.39 -7.49
CA ARG A 206 8.14 0.29 -7.70
C ARG A 206 7.06 -0.68 -8.20
N ARG A 207 5.83 -0.43 -7.79
CA ARG A 207 4.64 -1.19 -8.21
C ARG A 207 3.50 -0.22 -8.54
N TYR A 208 2.65 -0.58 -9.50
CA TYR A 208 1.40 0.15 -9.72
C TYR A 208 0.49 -0.02 -8.51
N SER A 209 -0.25 1.03 -8.18
CA SER A 209 -1.21 1.06 -7.07
C SER A 209 -2.52 0.32 -7.37
N ASP A 210 -3.35 0.22 -6.34
CA ASP A 210 -4.74 -0.20 -6.41
C ASP A 210 -5.00 -1.58 -7.02
N GLY A 211 -4.00 -2.47 -7.00
CA GLY A 211 -4.13 -3.83 -7.55
C GLY A 211 -3.79 -3.96 -9.03
N LEU A 212 -3.48 -2.86 -9.74
CA LEU A 212 -3.14 -2.92 -11.17
C LEU A 212 -1.87 -3.75 -11.42
N HIS A 213 -0.87 -3.67 -10.52
CA HIS A 213 0.34 -4.47 -10.66
C HIS A 213 0.06 -5.98 -10.57
N GLN A 214 -0.81 -6.38 -9.66
CA GLN A 214 -1.26 -7.77 -9.51
C GLN A 214 -2.05 -8.25 -10.73
N ALA A 215 -2.89 -7.38 -11.31
CA ALA A 215 -3.61 -7.69 -12.55
C ALA A 215 -2.64 -7.91 -13.73
N ILE A 216 -1.57 -7.14 -13.82
CA ILE A 216 -0.51 -7.34 -14.82
C ILE A 216 0.28 -8.63 -14.53
N GLU A 217 0.60 -8.92 -13.26
CA GLU A 217 1.24 -10.19 -12.87
C GLU A 217 0.38 -11.39 -13.28
N ALA A 218 -0.95 -11.32 -13.10
CA ALA A 218 -1.89 -12.37 -13.55
C ALA A 218 -1.92 -12.50 -15.08
N LYS A 219 -2.00 -11.37 -15.80
CA LYS A 219 -1.96 -11.33 -17.27
C LYS A 219 -0.72 -12.00 -17.85
N GLU A 220 0.45 -11.74 -17.25
CA GLU A 220 1.75 -12.28 -17.70
C GLU A 220 2.05 -13.68 -17.13
N HIS A 221 1.12 -14.25 -16.34
CA HIS A 221 1.27 -15.57 -15.72
C HIS A 221 2.51 -15.72 -14.84
N VAL A 222 2.96 -14.63 -14.25
CA VAL A 222 3.99 -14.60 -13.20
C VAL A 222 3.33 -14.73 -11.83
N LYS A 223 4.12 -15.03 -10.79
CA LYS A 223 3.59 -15.16 -9.44
C LYS A 223 2.97 -13.86 -8.96
N VAL A 224 1.65 -13.85 -8.74
CA VAL A 224 0.94 -12.69 -8.18
C VAL A 224 1.35 -12.47 -6.73
N LYS A 225 2.01 -11.35 -6.45
CA LYS A 225 2.44 -10.98 -5.10
C LYS A 225 1.31 -10.24 -4.39
N ARG A 226 1.12 -10.56 -3.11
CA ARG A 226 0.13 -9.84 -2.29
C ARG A 226 0.48 -8.37 -2.20
N GLU A 227 -0.53 -7.52 -2.20
CA GLU A 227 -0.38 -6.10 -1.97
C GLU A 227 0.13 -5.85 -0.54
N SER A 228 1.14 -4.99 -0.39
CA SER A 228 1.54 -4.52 0.93
C SER A 228 0.76 -3.24 1.26
N ARG A 229 0.07 -3.30 2.41
CA ARG A 229 -0.68 -2.17 2.94
C ARG A 229 0.12 -1.51 4.06
N THR A 230 0.25 -0.19 4.02
CA THR A 230 0.78 0.56 5.15
C THR A 230 -0.18 0.45 6.32
N LEU A 231 0.29 -0.13 7.42
CA LEU A 231 -0.49 -0.33 8.64
C LEU A 231 -0.34 0.87 9.59
N ALA A 232 0.87 1.39 9.71
CA ALA A 232 1.16 2.53 10.56
C ALA A 232 2.33 3.33 9.99
N THR A 233 2.29 4.65 10.17
CA THR A 233 3.38 5.55 9.76
C THR A 233 3.48 6.73 10.70
N ILE A 234 4.69 7.21 10.95
CA ILE A 234 4.97 8.45 11.66
C ILE A 234 6.32 9.03 11.21
N THR A 235 6.41 10.35 11.11
CA THR A 235 7.71 11.03 10.90
C THR A 235 8.41 11.28 12.24
N PHE A 236 9.75 11.41 12.23
CA PHE A 236 10.49 11.74 13.45
C PHE A 236 10.01 13.05 14.07
N GLN A 237 9.76 14.07 13.26
CA GLN A 237 9.21 15.34 13.73
C GLN A 237 7.92 15.17 14.51
N ASN A 238 6.95 14.44 13.97
CA ASN A 238 5.66 14.21 14.61
C ASN A 238 5.79 13.34 15.86
N PHE A 239 6.69 12.37 15.84
CA PHE A 239 6.93 11.49 16.97
C PHE A 239 7.56 12.25 18.15
N PHE A 240 8.68 12.96 17.94
CA PHE A 240 9.35 13.69 19.01
C PHE A 240 8.50 14.87 19.53
N ASN A 241 7.57 15.40 18.72
CA ASN A 241 6.62 16.41 19.20
C ASN A 241 5.62 15.91 20.24
N LYS A 242 5.52 14.60 20.43
CA LYS A 242 4.67 13.99 21.47
C LYS A 242 5.32 14.00 22.86
N TYR A 243 6.61 14.20 22.95
CA TYR A 243 7.29 14.34 24.23
C TYR A 243 6.97 15.68 24.89
N ALA A 244 6.69 15.65 26.21
CA ALA A 244 6.40 16.86 26.99
C ALA A 244 7.62 17.81 27.06
N LYS A 245 8.83 17.24 27.15
CA LYS A 245 10.10 17.98 27.16
C LYS A 245 11.08 17.35 26.17
N LYS A 246 11.85 18.20 25.52
CA LYS A 246 12.87 17.81 24.54
C LYS A 246 14.14 18.61 24.71
N ALA A 247 15.29 17.98 24.55
CA ALA A 247 16.59 18.62 24.38
C ALA A 247 17.33 17.96 23.22
N GLY A 248 18.14 18.72 22.51
CA GLY A 248 18.97 18.22 21.42
C GLY A 248 20.45 18.41 21.75
N MET A 249 21.27 17.49 21.20
CA MET A 249 22.73 17.58 21.16
C MET A 249 23.18 17.46 19.70
N THR A 250 24.25 18.18 19.34
CA THR A 250 24.92 18.09 18.04
C THR A 250 26.40 17.82 18.22
#